data_95a3ebe3e4766fabaf34a15a80ffbdfc
#
_entry.id   95a3ebe3e4766fabaf34a15a80ffbdfc
#
_cell.length_a   1.000
_cell.length_b   1.000
_cell.length_c   1.000
_cell.angle_alpha   90.00
_cell.angle_beta   90.00
_cell.angle_gamma   90.00
#
_symmetry.space_group_name_H-M   'P 1'
#
loop_
_entity.id
_entity.type
_entity.pdbx_description
1 polymer ?
#
loop_
_entity_poly.entity_id
_entity_poly.type
_entity_poly.pdbx_seq_one_letter_code
_entity_poly.pdbx_strand_id
1 'polypeptide(L)'
;RDGKVVFIQGALPGEDVIYEELRSKSSYDMGRVSSILKESVIRVKPRCPVFGFGPGSCGGCAMQHIEPLAQVAYKEKVLLDTLWHIGKVRPESMLSPIYGPTWHYRHRARLTVRDVAKKGGVLVGFHEKASSYVCDMRECPILTKNVSDMLVPLRGLVSSLSIRQRMPQIEVAVGGDGRTALVFRTLEEPSGEDMERLLAFGREWGADIWLQPKGPESAHPVDPANEEALGLELPEFGVRISFKPTDFTQVNHELNEVMVSRAIRLLDIPKDGKVADFFCGLGNFTLPIATRASRVIGIEGSEGLVARARRGAEANGLKEK
;
A
#
# COMPACT_ATOMS: atom_id res chain seq x y z
N ARG A 1 -6.99 34.03 -14.61
CA ARG A 1 -7.82 34.00 -15.82
C ARG A 1 -9.27 34.12 -15.36
N ASP A 2 -9.99 35.02 -15.96
CA ASP A 2 -11.35 35.53 -15.65
C ASP A 2 -12.35 34.52 -15.06
N GLY A 3 -12.21 34.19 -13.76
CA GLY A 3 -13.13 33.33 -13.03
C GLY A 3 -13.04 31.81 -13.30
N LYS A 4 -12.16 31.36 -14.20
CA LYS A 4 -11.98 29.94 -14.49
C LYS A 4 -11.03 29.29 -13.49
N VAL A 5 -11.44 28.15 -12.93
CA VAL A 5 -10.61 27.38 -11.99
C VAL A 5 -9.43 26.73 -12.72
N VAL A 6 -8.23 26.80 -12.14
CA VAL A 6 -7.04 26.13 -12.65
C VAL A 6 -6.52 25.16 -11.59
N PHE A 7 -6.43 23.88 -11.92
CA PHE A 7 -5.82 22.86 -11.07
C PHE A 7 -4.35 22.70 -11.44
N ILE A 8 -3.46 23.12 -10.55
CA ILE A 8 -2.02 23.13 -10.80
C ILE A 8 -1.35 21.99 -10.00
N GLN A 9 -0.86 20.97 -10.69
CA GLN A 9 -0.12 19.88 -10.05
C GLN A 9 1.22 20.41 -9.53
N GLY A 10 1.52 20.10 -8.26
CA GLY A 10 2.79 20.43 -7.62
C GLY A 10 2.84 21.79 -6.95
N ALA A 11 1.83 22.65 -7.11
CA ALA A 11 1.72 23.90 -6.37
C ALA A 11 1.17 23.66 -4.96
N LEU A 12 1.57 24.52 -4.02
CA LEU A 12 1.09 24.55 -2.65
C LEU A 12 0.41 25.90 -2.35
N PRO A 13 -0.52 25.94 -1.39
CA PRO A 13 -1.10 27.20 -0.95
C PRO A 13 -0.06 28.21 -0.48
N GLY A 14 -0.25 29.48 -0.92
CA GLY A 14 0.65 30.58 -0.59
C GLY A 14 1.89 30.68 -1.48
N GLU A 15 2.01 29.84 -2.51
CA GLU A 15 3.08 29.91 -3.49
C GLU A 15 2.75 30.83 -4.66
N ASP A 16 3.79 31.52 -5.16
CA ASP A 16 3.76 32.18 -6.46
C ASP A 16 4.47 31.27 -7.47
N VAL A 17 3.73 30.80 -8.48
CA VAL A 17 4.23 29.76 -9.40
C VAL A 17 4.05 30.16 -10.87
N ILE A 18 4.97 29.71 -11.70
CA ILE A 18 4.78 29.65 -13.15
C ILE A 18 4.35 28.20 -13.45
N TYR A 19 3.33 28.04 -14.26
CA TYR A 19 2.84 26.72 -14.65
C TYR A 19 2.71 26.60 -16.18
N GLU A 20 2.87 25.39 -16.68
CA GLU A 20 2.49 25.02 -18.03
C GLU A 20 1.07 24.46 -18.06
N GLU A 21 0.30 24.83 -19.05
CA GLU A 21 -1.03 24.29 -19.27
C GLU A 21 -0.92 22.90 -19.91
N LEU A 22 -1.52 21.90 -19.25
CA LEU A 22 -1.57 20.52 -19.75
C LEU A 22 -2.85 20.21 -20.52
N ARG A 23 -3.97 20.78 -20.07
CA ARG A 23 -5.29 20.55 -20.65
C ARG A 23 -6.24 21.68 -20.29
N SER A 24 -7.00 22.16 -21.28
CA SER A 24 -8.08 23.10 -21.06
C SER A 24 -9.44 22.42 -21.33
N LYS A 25 -10.42 22.68 -20.46
CA LYS A 25 -11.83 22.33 -20.59
C LYS A 25 -12.68 23.56 -20.45
N SER A 26 -13.97 23.50 -20.77
CA SER A 26 -14.90 24.65 -20.68
C SER A 26 -14.98 25.23 -19.26
N SER A 27 -14.97 24.38 -18.21
CA SER A 27 -15.17 24.76 -16.81
C SER A 27 -13.89 24.89 -15.99
N TYR A 28 -12.79 24.28 -16.41
CA TYR A 28 -11.52 24.34 -15.68
C TYR A 28 -10.31 24.07 -16.59
N ASP A 29 -9.15 24.51 -16.14
CA ASP A 29 -7.86 24.16 -16.75
C ASP A 29 -7.06 23.25 -15.81
N MET A 30 -6.18 22.46 -16.40
CA MET A 30 -5.19 21.65 -15.66
C MET A 30 -3.79 22.11 -16.08
N GLY A 31 -2.94 22.33 -15.11
CA GLY A 31 -1.56 22.72 -15.32
C GLY A 31 -0.60 21.95 -14.40
N ARG A 32 0.66 22.16 -14.63
CA ARG A 32 1.77 21.64 -13.82
C ARG A 32 2.76 22.77 -13.54
N VAL A 33 3.24 22.84 -12.30
CA VAL A 33 4.29 23.80 -11.95
C VAL A 33 5.52 23.58 -12.82
N SER A 34 5.99 24.64 -13.45
CA SER A 34 7.27 24.69 -14.16
C SER A 34 8.36 25.42 -13.37
N SER A 35 7.96 26.41 -12.56
CA SER A 35 8.87 27.15 -11.68
C SER A 35 8.12 27.67 -10.45
N ILE A 36 8.82 27.78 -9.34
CA ILE A 36 8.31 28.36 -8.09
C ILE A 36 9.08 29.65 -7.85
N LEU A 37 8.35 30.78 -7.83
CA LEU A 37 8.93 32.11 -7.61
C LEU A 37 9.01 32.43 -6.11
N LYS A 38 8.02 31.95 -5.35
CA LYS A 38 7.95 32.07 -3.90
C LYS A 38 7.45 30.75 -3.32
N GLU A 39 8.25 30.15 -2.47
CA GLU A 39 7.91 28.87 -1.84
C GLU A 39 6.98 29.08 -0.62
N SER A 40 6.13 28.07 -0.40
CA SER A 40 5.37 27.92 0.84
C SER A 40 6.28 27.45 1.97
N VAL A 41 6.02 27.94 3.19
CA VAL A 41 6.76 27.51 4.40
C VAL A 41 6.63 26.02 4.71
N ILE A 42 5.64 25.35 4.15
CA ILE A 42 5.41 23.92 4.31
C ILE A 42 6.02 23.08 3.17
N ARG A 43 6.70 23.72 2.20
CA ARG A 43 7.36 22.99 1.14
C ARG A 43 8.66 22.39 1.66
N VAL A 44 8.87 21.11 1.34
CA VAL A 44 10.09 20.39 1.67
C VAL A 44 10.66 19.73 0.42
N LYS A 45 11.97 19.49 0.42
CA LYS A 45 12.61 18.70 -0.64
C LYS A 45 12.17 17.23 -0.52
N PRO A 46 11.58 16.65 -1.57
CA PRO A 46 11.21 15.23 -1.57
C PRO A 46 12.43 14.34 -1.33
N ARG A 47 12.27 13.31 -0.48
CA ARG A 47 13.33 12.34 -0.22
C ARG A 47 13.54 11.39 -1.41
N CYS A 48 12.46 11.05 -2.14
CA CYS A 48 12.51 10.13 -3.27
C CYS A 48 13.08 10.83 -4.51
N PRO A 49 14.16 10.31 -5.13
CA PRO A 49 14.80 10.95 -6.29
C PRO A 49 13.93 10.96 -7.54
N VAL A 50 12.94 10.05 -7.63
CA VAL A 50 12.00 9.94 -8.76
C VAL A 50 10.62 10.53 -8.44
N PHE A 51 10.48 11.23 -7.30
CA PHE A 51 9.26 11.97 -7.01
C PHE A 51 9.19 13.22 -7.90
N GLY A 52 8.01 13.49 -8.46
CA GLY A 52 7.79 14.69 -9.26
C GLY A 52 6.42 14.70 -9.93
N PHE A 53 6.23 15.67 -10.82
CA PHE A 53 4.97 15.88 -11.55
C PHE A 53 5.17 15.84 -13.07
N GLY A 54 6.43 15.73 -13.53
CA GLY A 54 6.80 15.64 -14.94
C GLY A 54 6.86 14.22 -15.50
N PRO A 55 7.14 14.08 -16.79
CA PRO A 55 7.40 12.79 -17.43
C PRO A 55 8.54 12.04 -16.73
N GLY A 56 8.44 10.72 -16.62
CA GLY A 56 9.41 9.89 -15.92
C GLY A 56 9.27 9.86 -14.40
N SER A 57 8.47 10.78 -13.81
CA SER A 57 8.25 10.79 -12.36
C SER A 57 7.36 9.63 -11.92
N CYS A 58 7.69 9.05 -10.77
CA CYS A 58 6.92 7.94 -10.19
C CYS A 58 5.50 8.37 -9.79
N GLY A 59 4.50 7.57 -10.17
CA GLY A 59 3.09 7.78 -9.82
C GLY A 59 2.68 7.30 -8.42
N GLY A 60 3.60 6.67 -7.67
CA GLY A 60 3.28 6.04 -6.39
C GLY A 60 3.03 7.01 -5.22
N CYS A 61 3.48 8.27 -5.32
CA CYS A 61 3.34 9.28 -4.26
C CYS A 61 2.83 10.60 -4.81
N ALA A 62 2.04 11.32 -3.98
CA ALA A 62 1.45 12.60 -4.35
C ALA A 62 1.95 13.79 -3.52
N MET A 63 2.46 13.57 -2.29
CA MET A 63 2.61 14.64 -1.31
C MET A 63 4.01 14.76 -0.69
N GLN A 64 5.05 14.12 -1.23
CA GLN A 64 6.40 14.16 -0.63
C GLN A 64 7.05 15.55 -0.59
N HIS A 65 6.54 16.51 -1.33
CA HIS A 65 6.98 17.91 -1.34
C HIS A 65 6.32 18.76 -0.24
N ILE A 66 5.48 18.15 0.61
CA ILE A 66 4.77 18.79 1.71
C ILE A 66 5.33 18.25 3.03
N GLU A 67 5.59 19.13 3.98
CA GLU A 67 5.98 18.79 5.34
C GLU A 67 4.98 17.79 5.95
N PRO A 68 5.43 16.69 6.61
CA PRO A 68 4.55 15.61 7.07
C PRO A 68 3.38 16.03 7.96
N LEU A 69 3.57 16.97 8.89
CA LEU A 69 2.49 17.47 9.74
C LEU A 69 1.46 18.28 8.92
N ALA A 70 1.94 19.04 7.95
CA ALA A 70 1.08 19.78 7.04
C ALA A 70 0.27 18.82 6.14
N GLN A 71 0.82 17.66 5.74
CA GLN A 71 0.05 16.63 5.03
C GLN A 71 -1.16 16.16 5.84
N VAL A 72 -1.00 15.97 7.15
CA VAL A 72 -2.10 15.56 8.05
C VAL A 72 -3.16 16.66 8.13
N ALA A 73 -2.75 17.91 8.33
CA ALA A 73 -3.68 19.06 8.38
C ALA A 73 -4.47 19.22 7.06
N TYR A 74 -3.84 19.00 5.91
CA TYR A 74 -4.55 19.01 4.61
C TYR A 74 -5.56 17.86 4.48
N LYS A 75 -5.22 16.67 4.94
CA LYS A 75 -6.15 15.53 4.91
C LYS A 75 -7.35 15.77 5.81
N GLU A 76 -7.12 16.34 7.00
CA GLU A 76 -8.18 16.75 7.92
C GLU A 76 -9.08 17.81 7.28
N LYS A 77 -8.49 18.86 6.67
CA LYS A 77 -9.27 19.87 5.93
C LYS A 77 -10.11 19.23 4.81
N VAL A 78 -9.55 18.33 4.01
CA VAL A 78 -10.30 17.64 2.95
C VAL A 78 -11.45 16.83 3.52
N LEU A 79 -11.25 16.14 4.66
CA LEU A 79 -12.33 15.42 5.36
C LEU A 79 -13.46 16.37 5.77
N LEU A 80 -13.14 17.47 6.44
CA LEU A 80 -14.11 18.48 6.90
C LEU A 80 -14.86 19.12 5.72
N ASP A 81 -14.15 19.52 4.68
CA ASP A 81 -14.74 20.08 3.47
C ASP A 81 -15.68 19.06 2.79
N THR A 82 -15.32 17.80 2.74
CA THR A 82 -16.15 16.73 2.18
C THR A 82 -17.41 16.48 3.00
N LEU A 83 -17.28 16.40 4.33
CA LEU A 83 -18.43 16.28 5.24
C LEU A 83 -19.40 17.45 5.07
N TRP A 84 -18.88 18.67 4.94
CA TRP A 84 -19.71 19.85 4.76
C TRP A 84 -20.32 19.98 3.36
N HIS A 85 -19.49 19.90 2.31
CA HIS A 85 -19.95 20.19 0.95
C HIS A 85 -20.79 19.06 0.35
N ILE A 86 -20.48 17.79 0.67
CA ILE A 86 -21.19 16.62 0.16
C ILE A 86 -22.23 16.13 1.18
N GLY A 87 -21.78 15.85 2.40
CA GLY A 87 -22.64 15.28 3.44
C GLY A 87 -23.57 16.28 4.12
N LYS A 88 -23.32 17.60 3.99
CA LYS A 88 -24.00 18.68 4.72
C LYS A 88 -23.97 18.49 6.24
N VAL A 89 -22.95 17.84 6.73
CA VAL A 89 -22.74 17.54 8.15
C VAL A 89 -21.53 18.30 8.67
N ARG A 90 -21.64 18.78 9.91
CA ARG A 90 -20.51 19.31 10.70
C ARG A 90 -20.35 18.43 11.93
N PRO A 91 -19.15 17.87 12.20
CA PRO A 91 -18.93 17.13 13.43
C PRO A 91 -18.98 18.07 14.62
N GLU A 92 -19.59 17.63 15.73
CA GLU A 92 -19.61 18.37 17.00
C GLU A 92 -18.23 18.40 17.67
N SER A 93 -17.45 17.34 17.47
CA SER A 93 -16.09 17.25 17.99
C SER A 93 -15.17 16.55 16.99
N MET A 94 -13.90 16.92 17.02
CA MET A 94 -12.85 16.30 16.22
C MET A 94 -11.83 15.68 17.16
N LEU A 95 -11.55 14.39 16.95
CA LEU A 95 -10.45 13.73 17.64
C LEU A 95 -9.12 14.12 16.99
N SER A 96 -8.06 14.12 17.79
CA SER A 96 -6.71 14.34 17.27
C SER A 96 -6.36 13.31 16.20
N PRO A 97 -5.74 13.73 15.09
CA PRO A 97 -5.30 12.81 14.04
C PRO A 97 -4.35 11.74 14.58
N ILE A 98 -4.30 10.61 13.90
CA ILE A 98 -3.32 9.57 14.14
C ILE A 98 -2.10 9.86 13.28
N TYR A 99 -0.92 9.83 13.89
CA TYR A 99 0.37 9.97 13.23
C TYR A 99 1.11 8.63 13.24
N GLY A 100 1.93 8.41 12.24
CA GLY A 100 2.77 7.22 12.11
C GLY A 100 4.04 7.52 11.33
N PRO A 101 4.87 6.51 11.06
CA PRO A 101 6.08 6.68 10.30
C PRO A 101 5.77 7.26 8.91
N THR A 102 6.59 8.21 8.48
CA THR A 102 6.45 8.87 7.17
C THR A 102 7.21 8.12 6.08
N TRP A 103 8.14 7.25 6.46
CA TRP A 103 9.01 6.49 5.60
C TRP A 103 9.01 5.01 5.99
N HIS A 104 9.32 4.14 5.02
CA HIS A 104 9.43 2.69 5.21
C HIS A 104 8.19 1.99 5.80
N TYR A 105 7.02 2.65 5.72
CA TYR A 105 5.76 2.19 6.29
C TYR A 105 4.96 1.25 5.38
N ARG A 106 5.32 1.16 4.09
CA ARG A 106 4.52 0.44 3.12
C ARG A 106 4.94 -1.03 3.05
N HIS A 107 4.12 -1.88 3.66
CA HIS A 107 4.35 -3.33 3.74
C HIS A 107 3.82 -4.10 2.54
N ARG A 108 3.15 -3.45 1.60
CA ARG A 108 2.59 -4.11 0.42
C ARG A 108 2.75 -3.25 -0.82
N ALA A 109 3.19 -3.89 -1.92
CA ALA A 109 3.33 -3.23 -3.21
C ALA A 109 3.07 -4.18 -4.36
N ARG A 110 2.61 -3.61 -5.47
CA ARG A 110 2.53 -4.27 -6.76
C ARG A 110 3.49 -3.55 -7.70
N LEU A 111 4.59 -4.22 -8.00
CA LEU A 111 5.64 -3.70 -8.87
C LEU A 111 5.41 -4.20 -10.28
N THR A 112 5.41 -3.31 -11.25
CA THR A 112 5.34 -3.66 -12.67
C THR A 112 6.73 -4.01 -13.17
N VAL A 113 6.81 -5.04 -13.99
CA VAL A 113 8.03 -5.50 -14.64
C VAL A 113 7.94 -5.25 -16.13
N ARG A 114 8.96 -4.68 -16.74
CA ARG A 114 9.08 -4.49 -18.20
C ARG A 114 10.53 -4.62 -18.64
N ASP A 115 10.74 -5.39 -19.69
CA ASP A 115 12.02 -5.43 -20.40
C ASP A 115 12.00 -4.28 -21.44
N VAL A 116 12.87 -3.27 -21.26
CA VAL A 116 12.91 -2.04 -22.03
C VAL A 116 14.35 -1.82 -22.53
N ALA A 117 14.70 -2.36 -23.68
CA ALA A 117 16.06 -2.27 -24.24
C ALA A 117 16.61 -0.85 -24.29
N LYS A 118 15.77 0.16 -24.62
CA LYS A 118 16.15 1.59 -24.67
C LYS A 118 16.53 2.17 -23.29
N LYS A 119 16.11 1.54 -22.17
CA LYS A 119 16.43 1.95 -20.79
C LYS A 119 17.45 0.99 -20.13
N GLY A 120 18.13 0.17 -20.92
CA GLY A 120 19.18 -0.73 -20.43
C GLY A 120 18.70 -2.09 -19.93
N GLY A 121 17.47 -2.52 -20.25
CA GLY A 121 16.93 -3.84 -19.93
C GLY A 121 15.74 -3.83 -19.00
N VAL A 122 15.68 -4.76 -18.07
CA VAL A 122 14.52 -4.94 -17.19
C VAL A 122 14.37 -3.80 -16.18
N LEU A 123 13.17 -3.23 -16.12
CA LEU A 123 12.73 -2.31 -15.09
C LEU A 123 11.75 -3.02 -14.15
N VAL A 124 11.90 -2.78 -12.85
CA VAL A 124 10.98 -3.22 -11.79
C VAL A 124 10.60 -1.99 -10.95
N GLY A 125 9.31 -1.66 -10.88
CA GLY A 125 8.89 -0.47 -10.15
C GLY A 125 7.42 -0.12 -10.34
N PHE A 126 7.04 1.06 -9.85
CA PHE A 126 5.71 1.62 -10.08
C PHE A 126 5.60 2.24 -11.46
N HIS A 127 4.38 2.46 -11.92
CA HIS A 127 4.14 3.25 -13.13
C HIS A 127 4.59 4.69 -12.97
N GLU A 128 5.03 5.30 -14.06
CA GLU A 128 5.18 6.73 -14.16
C GLU A 128 3.82 7.42 -13.97
N LYS A 129 3.85 8.66 -13.51
CA LYS A 129 2.64 9.43 -13.24
C LYS A 129 1.83 9.65 -14.54
N ALA A 130 0.53 9.31 -14.48
CA ALA A 130 -0.40 9.40 -15.63
C ALA A 130 0.09 8.69 -16.90
N SER A 131 0.83 7.59 -16.77
CA SER A 131 1.43 6.84 -17.85
C SER A 131 1.34 5.33 -17.58
N SER A 132 1.45 4.53 -18.63
CA SER A 132 1.60 3.06 -18.55
C SER A 132 3.06 2.60 -18.53
N TYR A 133 4.02 3.54 -18.61
CA TYR A 133 5.44 3.22 -18.55
C TYR A 133 5.88 2.92 -17.11
N VAL A 134 6.91 2.11 -16.97
CA VAL A 134 7.52 1.82 -15.66
C VAL A 134 8.57 2.87 -15.35
N CYS A 135 8.46 3.46 -14.16
CA CYS A 135 9.44 4.41 -13.65
C CYS A 135 10.77 3.69 -13.39
N ASP A 136 11.86 4.28 -13.84
CA ASP A 136 13.21 3.79 -13.56
C ASP A 136 13.63 4.17 -12.14
N MET A 137 13.15 3.40 -11.17
CA MET A 137 13.42 3.62 -9.75
C MET A 137 14.43 2.59 -9.24
N ARG A 138 15.40 3.03 -8.45
CA ARG A 138 16.43 2.18 -7.85
C ARG A 138 16.20 1.95 -6.35
N GLU A 139 15.44 2.83 -5.73
CA GLU A 139 15.06 2.79 -4.32
C GLU A 139 13.64 3.34 -4.16
N CYS A 140 13.00 3.03 -3.05
CA CYS A 140 11.69 3.55 -2.71
C CYS A 140 11.60 3.84 -1.21
N PRO A 141 11.71 5.11 -0.77
CA PRO A 141 11.72 5.46 0.66
C PRO A 141 10.43 5.13 1.42
N ILE A 142 9.32 4.81 0.75
CA ILE A 142 8.07 4.43 1.42
C ILE A 142 7.92 2.92 1.59
N LEU A 143 8.55 2.09 0.75
CA LEU A 143 8.59 0.64 0.96
C LEU A 143 9.41 0.31 2.20
N THR A 144 9.13 -0.81 2.86
CA THR A 144 10.02 -1.33 3.90
C THR A 144 11.46 -1.41 3.39
N LYS A 145 12.43 -1.20 4.26
CA LYS A 145 13.82 -1.02 3.82
C LYS A 145 14.34 -2.23 3.04
N ASN A 146 14.09 -3.44 3.53
CA ASN A 146 14.47 -4.68 2.86
C ASN A 146 13.92 -4.78 1.43
N VAL A 147 12.65 -4.39 1.21
CA VAL A 147 12.02 -4.39 -0.12
C VAL A 147 12.61 -3.30 -1.01
N SER A 148 12.87 -2.11 -0.47
CA SER A 148 13.53 -1.04 -1.22
C SER A 148 14.92 -1.48 -1.70
N ASP A 149 15.68 -2.16 -0.85
CA ASP A 149 17.03 -2.65 -1.17
C ASP A 149 17.01 -3.77 -2.23
N MET A 150 15.92 -4.54 -2.31
CA MET A 150 15.73 -5.59 -3.33
C MET A 150 15.43 -5.05 -4.74
N LEU A 151 15.04 -3.78 -4.93
CA LEU A 151 14.56 -3.29 -6.23
C LEU A 151 15.59 -3.46 -7.36
N VAL A 152 16.86 -3.15 -7.13
CA VAL A 152 17.93 -3.34 -8.12
C VAL A 152 18.28 -4.81 -8.29
N PRO A 153 18.51 -5.60 -7.22
CA PRO A 153 18.68 -7.06 -7.33
C PRO A 153 17.53 -7.77 -8.07
N LEU A 154 16.28 -7.40 -7.86
CA LEU A 154 15.13 -7.97 -8.59
C LEU A 154 15.22 -7.73 -10.10
N ARG A 155 15.76 -6.59 -10.55
CA ARG A 155 16.01 -6.36 -11.99
C ARG A 155 17.03 -7.34 -12.53
N GLY A 156 18.11 -7.59 -11.78
CA GLY A 156 19.14 -8.57 -12.13
C GLY A 156 18.57 -9.98 -12.22
N LEU A 157 17.80 -10.39 -11.20
CA LEU A 157 17.12 -11.68 -11.18
C LEU A 157 16.23 -11.84 -12.42
N VAL A 158 15.27 -10.92 -12.63
CA VAL A 158 14.33 -11.04 -13.76
C VAL A 158 15.06 -11.03 -15.11
N SER A 159 16.10 -10.21 -15.25
CA SER A 159 16.92 -10.19 -16.47
C SER A 159 17.57 -11.55 -16.80
N SER A 160 17.88 -12.34 -15.78
CA SER A 160 18.50 -13.66 -15.92
C SER A 160 17.51 -14.78 -16.26
N LEU A 161 16.19 -14.54 -16.07
CA LEU A 161 15.17 -15.56 -16.31
C LEU A 161 14.84 -15.70 -17.79
N SER A 162 14.62 -16.94 -18.23
CA SER A 162 14.20 -17.25 -19.61
C SER A 162 12.82 -16.62 -19.92
N ILE A 163 11.94 -16.57 -18.91
CA ILE A 163 10.57 -16.03 -19.00
C ILE A 163 10.47 -14.51 -18.70
N ARG A 164 11.57 -13.75 -18.71
CA ARG A 164 11.59 -12.32 -18.30
C ARG A 164 10.56 -11.46 -19.04
N GLN A 165 10.25 -11.75 -20.29
CA GLN A 165 9.21 -11.03 -21.07
C GLN A 165 7.79 -11.50 -20.76
N ARG A 166 7.64 -12.60 -20.06
CA ARG A 166 6.38 -13.23 -19.66
C ARG A 166 6.09 -13.09 -18.17
N MET A 167 6.81 -12.18 -17.49
CA MET A 167 6.67 -11.86 -16.07
C MET A 167 6.31 -10.37 -15.90
N PRO A 168 5.03 -10.00 -16.00
CA PRO A 168 4.62 -8.59 -16.03
C PRO A 168 4.63 -7.91 -14.68
N GLN A 169 4.68 -8.64 -13.56
CA GLN A 169 4.42 -8.10 -12.24
C GLN A 169 5.07 -8.93 -11.13
N ILE A 170 5.51 -8.25 -10.08
CA ILE A 170 5.91 -8.84 -8.80
C ILE A 170 5.07 -8.16 -7.72
N GLU A 171 4.27 -8.93 -6.97
CA GLU A 171 3.65 -8.42 -5.75
C GLU A 171 4.57 -8.69 -4.56
N VAL A 172 4.63 -7.72 -3.67
CA VAL A 172 5.41 -7.79 -2.44
C VAL A 172 4.45 -7.67 -1.27
N ALA A 173 4.58 -8.55 -0.30
CA ALA A 173 3.91 -8.46 0.99
C ALA A 173 4.90 -8.72 2.12
N VAL A 174 4.84 -7.90 3.16
CA VAL A 174 5.70 -8.01 4.33
C VAL A 174 4.83 -8.19 5.56
N GLY A 175 5.11 -9.20 6.37
CA GLY A 175 4.45 -9.44 7.65
C GLY A 175 4.89 -8.46 8.74
N GLY A 176 4.20 -8.46 9.86
CA GLY A 176 4.54 -7.63 11.03
C GLY A 176 5.90 -7.99 11.65
N ASP A 177 6.34 -9.22 11.48
CA ASP A 177 7.66 -9.75 11.87
C ASP A 177 8.78 -9.42 10.88
N GLY A 178 8.48 -8.73 9.78
CA GLY A 178 9.42 -8.42 8.70
C GLY A 178 9.59 -9.52 7.65
N ARG A 179 8.95 -10.68 7.81
CA ARG A 179 8.95 -11.74 6.81
C ARG A 179 8.38 -11.24 5.49
N THR A 180 9.07 -11.51 4.40
CA THR A 180 8.73 -10.97 3.08
C THR A 180 8.32 -12.09 2.13
N ALA A 181 7.23 -11.89 1.39
CA ALA A 181 6.85 -12.75 0.28
C ALA A 181 6.90 -11.97 -1.05
N LEU A 182 7.45 -12.60 -2.07
CA LEU A 182 7.53 -12.11 -3.43
C LEU A 182 6.67 -13.01 -4.34
N VAL A 183 5.58 -12.47 -4.88
CA VAL A 183 4.68 -13.17 -5.78
C VAL A 183 5.02 -12.80 -7.22
N PHE A 184 5.61 -13.70 -7.95
CA PHE A 184 5.96 -13.54 -9.35
C PHE A 184 4.77 -13.95 -10.23
N ARG A 185 4.19 -12.98 -10.95
CA ARG A 185 3.18 -13.29 -11.95
C ARG A 185 3.87 -13.84 -13.20
N THR A 186 3.65 -15.11 -13.48
CA THR A 186 4.27 -15.83 -14.58
C THR A 186 3.21 -16.20 -15.62
N LEU A 187 3.33 -15.68 -16.85
CA LEU A 187 2.42 -16.01 -17.96
C LEU A 187 2.84 -17.28 -18.70
N GLU A 188 4.00 -17.80 -18.33
CA GLU A 188 4.56 -19.09 -18.76
C GLU A 188 5.18 -19.76 -17.53
N GLU A 189 5.26 -21.06 -17.56
CA GLU A 189 5.88 -21.84 -16.47
C GLU A 189 7.40 -21.61 -16.46
N PRO A 190 7.98 -21.26 -15.29
CA PRO A 190 9.43 -21.13 -15.15
C PRO A 190 10.13 -22.48 -15.44
N SER A 191 11.27 -22.42 -16.13
CA SER A 191 12.13 -23.61 -16.30
C SER A 191 12.74 -24.05 -14.97
N GLY A 192 13.31 -25.25 -14.91
CA GLY A 192 14.03 -25.70 -13.71
C GLY A 192 15.16 -24.75 -13.30
N GLU A 193 15.90 -24.21 -14.29
CA GLU A 193 16.96 -23.22 -14.04
C GLU A 193 16.40 -21.88 -13.55
N ASP A 194 15.26 -21.42 -14.08
CA ASP A 194 14.58 -20.24 -13.57
C ASP A 194 14.14 -20.43 -12.11
N MET A 195 13.60 -21.61 -11.78
CA MET A 195 13.21 -21.95 -10.41
C MET A 195 14.38 -21.95 -9.44
N GLU A 196 15.52 -22.50 -9.84
CA GLU A 196 16.75 -22.47 -9.02
C GLU A 196 17.19 -21.04 -8.74
N ARG A 197 17.15 -20.14 -9.73
CA ARG A 197 17.49 -18.72 -9.59
C ARG A 197 16.51 -18.00 -8.67
N LEU A 198 15.20 -18.22 -8.82
CA LEU A 198 14.17 -17.66 -7.95
C LEU A 198 14.37 -18.09 -6.50
N LEU A 199 14.59 -19.39 -6.25
CA LEU A 199 14.82 -19.93 -4.91
C LEU A 199 16.15 -19.45 -4.30
N ALA A 200 17.21 -19.33 -5.12
CA ALA A 200 18.49 -18.78 -4.67
C ALA A 200 18.33 -17.33 -4.22
N PHE A 201 17.58 -16.51 -4.98
CA PHE A 201 17.25 -15.14 -4.60
C PHE A 201 16.44 -15.10 -3.30
N GLY A 202 15.44 -15.95 -3.15
CA GLY A 202 14.65 -16.06 -1.93
C GLY A 202 15.52 -16.32 -0.69
N ARG A 203 16.48 -17.28 -0.81
CA ARG A 203 17.44 -17.59 0.27
C ARG A 203 18.36 -16.40 0.58
N GLU A 204 18.91 -15.76 -0.44
CA GLU A 204 19.82 -14.61 -0.29
C GLU A 204 19.14 -13.44 0.44
N TRP A 205 17.89 -13.15 0.10
CA TRP A 205 17.16 -11.99 0.59
C TRP A 205 16.19 -12.29 1.73
N GLY A 206 16.10 -13.54 2.20
CA GLY A 206 15.16 -13.96 3.23
C GLY A 206 13.70 -13.75 2.80
N ALA A 207 13.38 -14.03 1.53
CA ALA A 207 12.05 -13.83 0.97
C ALA A 207 11.43 -15.15 0.51
N ASP A 208 10.16 -15.34 0.86
CA ASP A 208 9.35 -16.47 0.40
C ASP A 208 8.96 -16.29 -1.07
N ILE A 209 9.23 -17.25 -1.90
CA ILE A 209 8.92 -17.21 -3.33
C ILE A 209 7.54 -17.81 -3.58
N TRP A 210 6.70 -17.04 -4.27
CA TRP A 210 5.37 -17.42 -4.70
C TRP A 210 5.25 -17.27 -6.22
N LEU A 211 4.46 -18.13 -6.84
CA LEU A 211 4.11 -18.04 -8.26
C LEU A 211 2.63 -17.74 -8.41
N GLN A 212 2.30 -16.93 -9.43
CA GLN A 212 0.91 -16.60 -9.80
C GLN A 212 0.73 -16.78 -11.31
N PRO A 213 0.36 -17.98 -11.77
CA PRO A 213 0.24 -18.26 -13.21
C PRO A 213 -1.02 -17.65 -13.85
N LYS A 214 -2.08 -17.37 -13.06
CA LYS A 214 -3.38 -16.85 -13.55
C LYS A 214 -3.86 -15.68 -12.68
N GLY A 215 -5.10 -15.70 -12.21
CA GLY A 215 -5.67 -14.70 -11.31
C GLY A 215 -5.07 -14.76 -9.91
N PRO A 216 -5.43 -13.80 -9.03
CA PRO A 216 -4.88 -13.74 -7.65
C PRO A 216 -5.08 -15.02 -6.85
N GLU A 217 -6.16 -15.76 -7.11
CA GLU A 217 -6.51 -17.04 -6.48
C GLU A 217 -5.54 -18.17 -6.83
N SER A 218 -4.82 -18.05 -7.95
CA SER A 218 -3.81 -19.02 -8.38
C SER A 218 -2.45 -18.84 -7.70
N ALA A 219 -2.29 -17.80 -6.90
CA ALA A 219 -1.04 -17.55 -6.18
C ALA A 219 -0.80 -18.66 -5.13
N HIS A 220 0.38 -19.28 -5.22
CA HIS A 220 0.78 -20.35 -4.32
C HIS A 220 2.27 -20.21 -3.99
N PRO A 221 2.70 -20.60 -2.78
CA PRO A 221 4.12 -20.61 -2.44
C PRO A 221 4.83 -21.75 -3.14
N VAL A 222 6.10 -21.56 -3.47
CA VAL A 222 6.95 -22.64 -3.99
C VAL A 222 7.22 -23.67 -2.89
N ASP A 223 7.43 -23.24 -1.65
CA ASP A 223 7.45 -24.08 -0.47
C ASP A 223 6.08 -24.04 0.23
N PRO A 224 5.31 -25.14 0.27
CA PRO A 224 3.99 -25.17 0.90
C PRO A 224 3.99 -24.76 2.38
N ALA A 225 5.09 -24.90 3.10
CA ALA A 225 5.21 -24.47 4.49
C ALA A 225 5.01 -22.94 4.67
N ASN A 226 5.11 -22.16 3.59
CA ASN A 226 4.99 -20.72 3.60
C ASN A 226 3.57 -20.22 3.34
N GLU A 227 2.55 -21.08 3.20
CA GLU A 227 1.20 -20.67 2.81
C GLU A 227 0.53 -19.73 3.82
N GLU A 228 0.75 -19.93 5.11
CA GLU A 228 0.19 -19.12 6.19
C GLU A 228 1.28 -18.39 7.01
N ALA A 229 2.46 -18.21 6.42
CA ALA A 229 3.62 -17.68 7.12
C ALA A 229 3.53 -16.19 7.42
N LEU A 230 2.89 -15.39 6.54
CA LEU A 230 2.72 -13.96 6.78
C LEU A 230 1.66 -13.70 7.84
N GLY A 231 1.93 -12.78 8.75
CA GLY A 231 1.01 -12.36 9.81
C GLY A 231 1.06 -10.87 10.07
N LEU A 232 -0.08 -10.34 10.50
CA LEU A 232 -0.22 -9.02 11.09
C LEU A 232 -0.45 -9.21 12.58
N GLU A 233 0.39 -8.59 13.39
CA GLU A 233 0.27 -8.63 14.85
C GLU A 233 -0.55 -7.43 15.35
N LEU A 234 -1.42 -7.68 16.34
CA LEU A 234 -2.16 -6.66 17.09
C LEU A 234 -1.88 -6.88 18.58
N PRO A 235 -0.73 -6.41 19.09
CA PRO A 235 -0.20 -6.80 20.40
C PRO A 235 -1.11 -6.44 21.58
N GLU A 236 -1.82 -5.30 21.54
CA GLU A 236 -2.77 -4.87 22.59
C GLU A 236 -3.86 -5.93 22.83
N PHE A 237 -4.17 -6.74 21.83
CA PHE A 237 -5.23 -7.75 21.87
C PHE A 237 -4.69 -9.18 21.94
N GLY A 238 -3.38 -9.36 21.81
CA GLY A 238 -2.74 -10.67 21.69
C GLY A 238 -3.21 -11.44 20.45
N VAL A 239 -3.53 -10.73 19.37
CA VAL A 239 -4.09 -11.31 18.14
C VAL A 239 -3.05 -11.29 17.03
N ARG A 240 -2.94 -12.43 16.32
CA ARG A 240 -2.20 -12.56 15.07
C ARG A 240 -3.18 -12.92 13.94
N ILE A 241 -3.13 -12.19 12.84
CA ILE A 241 -3.95 -12.40 11.65
C ILE A 241 -3.07 -12.90 10.52
N SER A 242 -3.17 -14.18 10.19
CA SER A 242 -2.46 -14.75 9.03
C SER A 242 -3.12 -14.30 7.72
N PHE A 243 -2.30 -13.99 6.71
CA PHE A 243 -2.79 -13.55 5.41
C PHE A 243 -1.91 -14.10 4.27
N LYS A 244 -2.50 -14.23 3.08
CA LYS A 244 -1.75 -14.52 1.84
C LYS A 244 -1.20 -13.21 1.23
N PRO A 245 -0.09 -13.25 0.50
CA PRO A 245 0.46 -12.04 -0.13
C PRO A 245 -0.53 -11.30 -1.03
N THR A 246 -1.52 -12.02 -1.59
CA THR A 246 -2.56 -11.46 -2.46
C THR A 246 -3.79 -10.94 -1.72
N ASP A 247 -3.93 -11.22 -0.41
CA ASP A 247 -5.04 -10.70 0.40
C ASP A 247 -4.91 -9.20 0.62
N PHE A 248 -6.05 -8.54 0.82
CA PHE A 248 -6.03 -7.14 1.23
C PHE A 248 -5.60 -7.02 2.69
N THR A 249 -4.58 -6.22 2.93
CA THR A 249 -4.16 -5.75 4.26
C THR A 249 -3.89 -4.25 4.21
N GLN A 250 -3.99 -3.57 5.35
CA GLN A 250 -3.58 -2.16 5.46
C GLN A 250 -2.08 -2.05 5.20
N VAL A 251 -1.70 -1.13 4.30
CA VAL A 251 -0.31 -1.01 3.84
C VAL A 251 0.63 -0.46 4.91
N ASN A 252 0.10 0.24 5.90
CA ASN A 252 0.83 0.78 7.05
C ASN A 252 0.39 0.03 8.31
N HIS A 253 1.17 -0.96 8.73
CA HIS A 253 0.82 -1.84 9.84
C HIS A 253 0.78 -1.08 11.18
N GLU A 254 1.72 -0.17 11.41
CA GLU A 254 1.76 0.61 12.67
C GLU A 254 0.55 1.54 12.80
N LEU A 255 0.16 2.21 11.72
CA LEU A 255 -1.09 3.00 11.71
C LEU A 255 -2.33 2.14 11.85
N ASN A 256 -2.34 0.93 11.27
CA ASN A 256 -3.45 0.00 11.43
C ASN A 256 -3.63 -0.42 12.89
N GLU A 257 -2.54 -0.76 13.59
CA GLU A 257 -2.57 -1.11 15.00
C GLU A 257 -3.19 0.01 15.86
N VAL A 258 -2.69 1.24 15.71
CA VAL A 258 -3.22 2.41 16.45
C VAL A 258 -4.68 2.69 16.09
N MET A 259 -5.06 2.55 14.81
CA MET A 259 -6.43 2.76 14.34
C MET A 259 -7.39 1.73 14.94
N VAL A 260 -7.02 0.44 14.92
CA VAL A 260 -7.83 -0.64 15.50
C VAL A 260 -8.00 -0.43 17.00
N SER A 261 -6.91 -0.14 17.72
CA SER A 261 -6.93 0.14 19.16
C SER A 261 -7.85 1.31 19.50
N ARG A 262 -7.74 2.41 18.75
CA ARG A 262 -8.59 3.60 18.95
C ARG A 262 -10.06 3.30 18.67
N ALA A 263 -10.35 2.62 17.57
CA ALA A 263 -11.72 2.28 17.21
C ALA A 263 -12.40 1.40 18.28
N ILE A 264 -11.70 0.39 18.80
CA ILE A 264 -12.25 -0.50 19.82
C ILE A 264 -12.46 0.23 21.16
N ARG A 265 -11.56 1.13 21.55
CA ARG A 265 -11.76 1.98 22.73
C ARG A 265 -12.98 2.90 22.57
N LEU A 266 -13.19 3.48 21.37
CA LEU A 266 -14.34 4.36 21.10
C LEU A 266 -15.66 3.60 21.03
N LEU A 267 -15.65 2.31 20.68
CA LEU A 267 -16.84 1.47 20.73
C LEU A 267 -17.35 1.20 22.14
N ASP A 268 -16.47 1.36 23.15
CA ASP A 268 -16.80 1.17 24.59
C ASP A 268 -17.68 -0.06 24.84
N ILE A 269 -17.21 -1.21 24.36
CA ILE A 269 -17.99 -2.45 24.30
C ILE A 269 -18.28 -2.94 25.71
N PRO A 270 -19.54 -3.06 26.15
CA PRO A 270 -19.88 -3.62 27.45
C PRO A 270 -19.50 -5.12 27.53
N LYS A 271 -19.29 -5.65 28.73
CA LYS A 271 -18.83 -7.04 28.97
C LYS A 271 -19.76 -8.11 28.34
N ASP A 272 -21.04 -7.85 28.26
CA ASP A 272 -22.06 -8.69 27.63
C ASP A 272 -22.39 -8.26 26.20
N GLY A 273 -21.66 -7.30 25.67
CA GLY A 273 -21.86 -6.70 24.36
C GLY A 273 -21.76 -7.72 23.22
N LYS A 274 -22.68 -7.59 22.26
CA LYS A 274 -22.68 -8.35 21.01
C LYS A 274 -22.40 -7.36 19.87
N VAL A 275 -21.44 -7.67 19.01
CA VAL A 275 -20.99 -6.78 17.94
C VAL A 275 -21.11 -7.47 16.59
N ALA A 276 -21.53 -6.71 15.57
CA ALA A 276 -21.48 -7.14 14.17
C ALA A 276 -20.43 -6.29 13.44
N ASP A 277 -19.52 -6.96 12.74
CA ASP A 277 -18.50 -6.34 11.89
C ASP A 277 -18.83 -6.63 10.43
N PHE A 278 -19.25 -5.60 9.70
CA PHE A 278 -19.62 -5.71 8.29
C PHE A 278 -18.39 -5.50 7.41
N PHE A 279 -18.23 -6.35 6.40
CA PHE A 279 -17.05 -6.38 5.52
C PHE A 279 -15.77 -6.71 6.29
N CYS A 280 -15.85 -7.74 7.14
CA CYS A 280 -14.82 -8.06 8.11
C CYS A 280 -13.49 -8.52 7.50
N GLY A 281 -13.48 -8.95 6.25
CA GLY A 281 -12.28 -9.46 5.58
C GLY A 281 -11.64 -10.64 6.33
N LEU A 282 -10.36 -10.51 6.68
CA LEU A 282 -9.60 -11.47 7.49
C LEU A 282 -9.84 -11.31 9.00
N GLY A 283 -10.68 -10.36 9.42
CA GLY A 283 -10.98 -10.12 10.82
C GLY A 283 -10.11 -9.05 11.49
N ASN A 284 -9.63 -8.05 10.73
CA ASN A 284 -8.77 -6.97 11.26
C ASN A 284 -9.40 -6.21 12.45
N PHE A 285 -10.72 -6.07 12.48
CA PHE A 285 -11.49 -5.56 13.62
C PHE A 285 -12.17 -6.69 14.38
N THR A 286 -12.73 -7.68 13.69
CA THR A 286 -13.50 -8.79 14.29
C THR A 286 -12.72 -9.50 15.38
N LEU A 287 -11.45 -9.90 15.11
CA LEU A 287 -10.66 -10.67 16.07
C LEU A 287 -10.29 -9.85 17.32
N PRO A 288 -9.79 -8.61 17.22
CA PRO A 288 -9.60 -7.75 18.38
C PRO A 288 -10.88 -7.45 19.16
N ILE A 289 -12.01 -7.21 18.48
CA ILE A 289 -13.32 -7.02 19.12
C ILE A 289 -13.72 -8.26 19.92
N ALA A 290 -13.47 -9.47 19.38
CA ALA A 290 -13.78 -10.73 20.05
C ALA A 290 -13.03 -10.92 21.38
N THR A 291 -11.87 -10.26 21.59
CA THR A 291 -11.18 -10.26 22.87
C THR A 291 -11.90 -9.45 23.95
N ARG A 292 -12.83 -8.57 23.57
CA ARG A 292 -13.54 -7.63 24.47
C ARG A 292 -15.03 -7.91 24.57
N ALA A 293 -15.68 -8.34 23.46
CA ALA A 293 -17.10 -8.61 23.41
C ALA A 293 -17.45 -10.01 23.93
N SER A 294 -18.71 -10.21 24.32
CA SER A 294 -19.25 -11.54 24.64
C SER A 294 -19.45 -12.37 23.40
N ARG A 295 -19.80 -11.73 22.26
CA ARG A 295 -19.98 -12.37 20.95
C ARG A 295 -19.72 -11.38 19.83
N VAL A 296 -19.10 -11.88 18.74
CA VAL A 296 -18.91 -11.10 17.51
C VAL A 296 -19.40 -11.88 16.30
N ILE A 297 -20.01 -11.17 15.36
CA ILE A 297 -20.42 -11.74 14.07
C ILE A 297 -19.70 -10.94 12.98
N GLY A 298 -18.72 -11.56 12.32
CA GLY A 298 -18.10 -11.03 11.11
C GLY A 298 -18.91 -11.40 9.87
N ILE A 299 -19.20 -10.42 9.02
CA ILE A 299 -19.97 -10.58 7.77
C ILE A 299 -19.05 -10.19 6.61
N GLU A 300 -18.81 -11.15 5.69
CA GLU A 300 -17.95 -11.00 4.54
C GLU A 300 -18.51 -11.75 3.34
N GLY A 301 -18.40 -11.17 2.14
CA GLY A 301 -18.93 -11.75 0.90
C GLY A 301 -18.04 -12.83 0.28
N SER A 302 -16.75 -12.88 0.65
CA SER A 302 -15.81 -13.88 0.13
C SER A 302 -15.72 -15.11 1.04
N GLU A 303 -16.18 -16.26 0.56
CA GLU A 303 -16.07 -17.53 1.30
C GLU A 303 -14.61 -17.84 1.71
N GLY A 304 -13.65 -17.56 0.83
CA GLY A 304 -12.22 -17.77 1.11
C GLY A 304 -11.71 -16.88 2.25
N LEU A 305 -12.16 -15.62 2.35
CA LEU A 305 -11.81 -14.73 3.47
C LEU A 305 -12.48 -15.17 4.75
N VAL A 306 -13.78 -15.56 4.71
CA VAL A 306 -14.50 -16.10 5.86
C VAL A 306 -13.81 -17.34 6.42
N ALA A 307 -13.42 -18.28 5.55
CA ALA A 307 -12.73 -19.49 5.97
C ALA A 307 -11.38 -19.17 6.67
N ARG A 308 -10.62 -18.20 6.16
CA ARG A 308 -9.36 -17.76 6.79
C ARG A 308 -9.61 -17.00 8.10
N ALA A 309 -10.61 -16.12 8.16
CA ALA A 309 -10.99 -15.42 9.39
C ALA A 309 -11.38 -16.41 10.50
N ARG A 310 -12.12 -17.50 10.17
CA ARG A 310 -12.44 -18.58 11.13
C ARG A 310 -11.19 -19.30 11.61
N ARG A 311 -10.27 -19.69 10.72
CA ARG A 311 -8.98 -20.27 11.14
C ARG A 311 -8.18 -19.30 12.02
N GLY A 312 -8.19 -18.01 11.67
CA GLY A 312 -7.60 -16.97 12.50
C GLY A 312 -8.21 -16.91 13.91
N ALA A 313 -9.56 -16.98 14.01
CA ALA A 313 -10.25 -17.04 15.29
C ALA A 313 -9.85 -18.28 16.11
N GLU A 314 -9.80 -19.45 15.47
CA GLU A 314 -9.36 -20.70 16.12
C GLU A 314 -7.91 -20.60 16.63
N ALA A 315 -6.99 -20.11 15.80
CA ALA A 315 -5.58 -19.96 16.16
C ALA A 315 -5.34 -18.97 17.32
N ASN A 316 -6.22 -17.97 17.47
CA ASN A 316 -6.19 -17.02 18.58
C ASN A 316 -7.07 -17.42 19.79
N GLY A 317 -7.66 -18.63 19.81
CA GLY A 317 -8.51 -19.07 20.91
C GLY A 317 -9.85 -18.34 21.02
N LEU A 318 -10.34 -17.76 19.92
CA LEU A 318 -11.54 -16.92 19.86
C LEU A 318 -12.75 -17.61 19.17
N LYS A 319 -12.67 -18.93 18.91
CA LYS A 319 -13.68 -19.68 18.13
C LYS A 319 -15.09 -19.56 18.68
N GLU A 320 -15.21 -19.52 20.00
CA GLU A 320 -16.52 -19.53 20.71
C GLU A 320 -17.05 -18.10 20.96
N LYS A 321 -16.38 -17.10 20.51
CA LYS A 321 -16.77 -15.68 20.63
C LYS A 321 -17.48 -15.17 19.39
#